data_1630917b4ebacf36ecfdbdde4a885bda
#
_entry.id   1630917b4ebacf36ecfdbdde4a885bda
#
_cell.length_a   1.000
_cell.length_b   1.000
_cell.length_c   1.000
_cell.angle_alpha   90.00
_cell.angle_beta   90.00
_cell.angle_gamma   90.00
#
_symmetry.space_group_name_H-M   'P 1'
#
loop_
_entity.id
_entity.type
_entity.pdbx_description
1 polymer ?
#
loop_
_entity_poly.entity_id
_entity_poly.type
_entity_poly.pdbx_seq_one_letter_code
_entity_poly.pdbx_strand_id
1 'polypeptide(L)'
;GVQTCALRSSSLMNYLWDVVISQTDSLGETNHGLVHNCVWVLLKYDLKILEYPKFRDRITVETEAIGIKKLYGYRRCTIKNSVGKVILSGISTAMLIDIEKRRPAKISPEQLEIYGIQKELDEIIPLDDFIKLEVPSITRAYTVRHSYIDSNNHVNNVKYIEMAVDTLPNELLDQYKISDIKVLFKKEASEGSTLHFNTDIIRNNEDELITVHRVFKDEVQKPITKLEFKWKKNS
;
A
#
# COMPACT_ATOMS: atom_id res chain seq x y z
N GLY A 1 -23.71 19.64 -15.49
CA GLY A 1 -23.06 19.70 -14.21
C GLY A 1 -21.63 19.19 -14.33
N VAL A 2 -20.66 20.02 -13.96
CA VAL A 2 -19.27 19.57 -13.87
C VAL A 2 -19.21 18.61 -12.68
N GLN A 3 -19.04 17.33 -12.94
CA GLN A 3 -18.81 16.33 -11.91
C GLN A 3 -17.49 16.70 -11.20
N THR A 4 -17.57 17.13 -9.96
CA THR A 4 -16.37 17.34 -9.12
C THR A 4 -15.83 15.96 -8.77
N CYS A 5 -14.93 15.44 -9.62
CA CYS A 5 -14.26 14.17 -9.35
C CYS A 5 -13.33 14.34 -8.14
N ALA A 6 -13.68 13.73 -7.02
CA ALA A 6 -12.69 13.47 -5.97
C ALA A 6 -11.61 12.54 -6.53
N LEU A 7 -10.35 12.75 -6.13
CA LEU A 7 -9.29 11.81 -6.48
C LEU A 7 -9.59 10.44 -5.86
N ARG A 8 -9.36 9.38 -6.64
CA ARG A 8 -9.50 8.01 -6.13
C ARG A 8 -8.39 7.69 -5.13
N SER A 9 -8.65 6.75 -4.22
CA SER A 9 -7.64 6.24 -3.28
C SER A 9 -6.38 5.73 -3.98
N SER A 10 -6.53 5.09 -5.15
CA SER A 10 -5.40 4.63 -5.98
C SER A 10 -4.50 5.79 -6.44
N SER A 11 -5.07 6.96 -6.77
CA SER A 11 -4.28 8.14 -7.13
C SER A 11 -3.44 8.64 -5.96
N LEU A 12 -3.99 8.66 -4.74
CA LEU A 12 -3.25 9.05 -3.53
C LEU A 12 -2.09 8.09 -3.27
N MET A 13 -2.30 6.79 -3.48
CA MET A 13 -1.26 5.78 -3.34
C MET A 13 -0.13 5.96 -4.36
N ASN A 14 -0.44 6.31 -5.61
CA ASN A 14 0.57 6.61 -6.62
C ASN A 14 1.42 7.82 -6.22
N TYR A 15 0.83 8.90 -5.71
CA TYR A 15 1.60 10.06 -5.23
C TYR A 15 2.53 9.70 -4.06
N LEU A 16 2.09 8.84 -3.13
CA LEU A 16 2.96 8.35 -2.06
C LEU A 16 4.13 7.53 -2.61
N TRP A 17 3.90 6.70 -3.61
CA TRP A 17 4.95 5.94 -4.28
C TRP A 17 5.95 6.85 -4.98
N ASP A 18 5.47 7.82 -5.76
CA ASP A 18 6.31 8.76 -6.51
C ASP A 18 7.24 9.56 -5.59
N VAL A 19 6.75 10.03 -4.44
CA VAL A 19 7.59 10.79 -3.49
C VAL A 19 8.62 9.91 -2.80
N VAL A 20 8.31 8.63 -2.54
CA VAL A 20 9.27 7.66 -1.98
C VAL A 20 10.38 7.40 -2.98
N ILE A 21 10.06 7.14 -4.25
CA ILE A 21 11.06 6.95 -5.30
C ILE A 21 11.91 8.20 -5.49
N SER A 22 11.28 9.39 -5.54
CA SER A 22 12.01 10.67 -5.67
C SER A 22 12.98 10.90 -4.51
N GLN A 23 12.62 10.55 -3.28
CA GLN A 23 13.54 10.64 -2.15
C GLN A 23 14.68 9.64 -2.27
N THR A 24 14.38 8.38 -2.58
CA THR A 24 15.40 7.33 -2.75
C THR A 24 16.40 7.71 -3.84
N ASP A 25 15.92 8.28 -4.95
CA ASP A 25 16.74 8.78 -6.04
C ASP A 25 17.63 9.96 -5.62
N SER A 26 17.06 10.92 -4.88
CA SER A 26 17.79 12.08 -4.35
C SER A 26 18.91 11.70 -3.38
N LEU A 27 18.78 10.56 -2.71
CA LEU A 27 19.79 10.00 -1.82
C LEU A 27 20.83 9.12 -2.53
N GLY A 28 20.72 8.98 -3.88
CA GLY A 28 21.64 8.21 -4.70
C GLY A 28 21.42 6.69 -4.68
N GLU A 29 20.35 6.22 -4.04
CA GLU A 29 20.07 4.78 -3.94
C GLU A 29 19.53 4.15 -5.23
N THR A 30 18.97 4.91 -6.19
CA THR A 30 18.39 4.36 -7.43
C THR A 30 19.35 4.34 -8.62
N ASN A 31 20.31 5.28 -8.71
CA ASN A 31 21.20 5.40 -9.86
C ASN A 31 22.49 4.57 -9.80
N HIS A 32 22.90 4.18 -8.59
CA HIS A 32 24.05 3.27 -8.36
C HIS A 32 23.75 2.30 -7.23
N GLY A 33 22.59 2.23 -6.88
CA GLY A 33 22.04 2.23 -5.58
C GLY A 33 21.68 0.90 -5.08
N LEU A 34 22.35 0.03 -5.37
CA LEU A 34 22.40 -1.19 -4.62
C LEU A 34 23.54 -1.01 -3.63
N VAL A 35 23.32 -0.29 -2.51
CA VAL A 35 24.22 -0.45 -1.38
C VAL A 35 24.30 -1.95 -1.13
N HIS A 36 25.40 -2.56 -1.52
CA HIS A 36 25.64 -4.01 -1.45
C HIS A 36 24.63 -4.92 -2.18
N ASN A 37 24.17 -4.59 -3.39
CA ASN A 37 23.19 -5.40 -4.15
C ASN A 37 21.86 -5.63 -3.43
N CYS A 38 21.39 -4.66 -2.64
CA CYS A 38 20.15 -4.74 -1.90
C CYS A 38 19.10 -3.75 -2.41
N VAL A 39 17.82 -4.13 -2.33
CA VAL A 39 16.67 -3.29 -2.71
C VAL A 39 15.64 -3.28 -1.60
N TRP A 40 14.99 -2.12 -1.41
CA TRP A 40 13.85 -1.99 -0.51
C TRP A 40 12.58 -2.51 -1.19
N VAL A 41 11.95 -3.51 -0.59
CA VAL A 41 10.67 -4.08 -1.03
C VAL A 41 9.57 -3.64 -0.07
N LEU A 42 8.56 -2.99 -0.62
CA LEU A 42 7.37 -2.60 0.14
C LEU A 42 6.62 -3.85 0.61
N LEU A 43 6.37 -3.95 1.91
CA LEU A 43 5.59 -5.03 2.50
C LEU A 43 4.21 -4.60 2.93
N LYS A 44 4.06 -3.43 3.58
CA LYS A 44 2.78 -3.02 4.16
C LYS A 44 2.56 -1.52 3.99
N TYR A 45 1.30 -1.17 3.74
CA TYR A 45 0.75 0.15 4.04
C TYR A 45 -0.31 0.04 5.14
N ASP A 46 -0.32 1.01 6.04
CA ASP A 46 -1.37 1.25 7.04
C ASP A 46 -1.65 2.74 7.04
N LEU A 47 -2.70 3.15 6.32
CA LEU A 47 -2.98 4.53 5.97
C LEU A 47 -4.40 4.92 6.37
N LYS A 48 -4.56 6.16 6.84
CA LYS A 48 -5.84 6.78 7.16
C LYS A 48 -6.08 7.97 6.24
N ILE A 49 -7.22 7.98 5.54
CA ILE A 49 -7.68 9.05 4.68
C ILE A 49 -8.71 9.86 5.46
N LEU A 50 -8.37 11.09 5.80
CA LEU A 50 -9.19 12.01 6.58
C LEU A 50 -10.11 12.84 5.68
N GLU A 51 -9.61 13.17 4.47
CA GLU A 51 -10.31 13.97 3.48
C GLU A 51 -9.81 13.63 2.07
N TYR A 52 -10.70 13.55 1.10
CA TYR A 52 -10.33 13.37 -0.31
C TYR A 52 -10.15 14.73 -0.98
N PRO A 53 -8.97 15.00 -1.59
CA PRO A 53 -8.79 16.22 -2.36
C PRO A 53 -9.68 16.20 -3.61
N LYS A 54 -10.15 17.39 -4.00
CA LYS A 54 -10.97 17.60 -5.20
C LYS A 54 -10.07 17.81 -6.42
N PHE A 55 -10.65 17.71 -7.59
CA PHE A 55 -9.97 18.08 -8.82
C PHE A 55 -9.46 19.54 -8.76
N ARG A 56 -8.20 19.75 -9.14
CA ARG A 56 -7.43 21.01 -9.07
C ARG A 56 -7.03 21.46 -7.66
N ASP A 57 -7.29 20.71 -6.61
CA ASP A 57 -6.71 21.02 -5.31
C ASP A 57 -5.19 20.87 -5.39
N ARG A 58 -4.50 21.80 -4.77
CA ARG A 58 -3.06 21.71 -4.57
C ARG A 58 -2.81 20.90 -3.30
N ILE A 59 -2.01 19.84 -3.41
CA ILE A 59 -1.63 19.01 -2.28
C ILE A 59 -0.11 18.98 -2.14
N THR A 60 0.36 18.77 -0.92
CA THR A 60 1.77 18.49 -0.60
C THR A 60 1.86 17.05 -0.12
N VAL A 61 2.74 16.27 -0.75
CA VAL A 61 2.99 14.87 -0.40
C VAL A 61 4.36 14.78 0.25
N GLU A 62 4.41 14.20 1.44
CA GLU A 62 5.61 14.10 2.26
C GLU A 62 5.89 12.65 2.62
N THR A 63 7.17 12.30 2.70
CA THR A 63 7.64 11.01 3.19
C THR A 63 8.86 11.21 4.09
N GLU A 64 8.92 10.45 5.18
CA GLU A 64 9.97 10.52 6.18
C GLU A 64 10.34 9.11 6.65
N ALA A 65 11.61 8.73 6.57
CA ALA A 65 12.09 7.51 7.21
C ALA A 65 12.11 7.74 8.73
N ILE A 66 11.26 7.01 9.47
CA ILE A 66 11.08 7.22 10.91
C ILE A 66 11.91 6.25 11.77
N GLY A 67 12.47 5.23 11.16
CA GLY A 67 13.32 4.29 11.87
C GLY A 67 13.38 2.91 11.24
N ILE A 68 14.16 2.06 11.85
CA ILE A 68 14.27 0.65 11.51
C ILE A 68 14.06 -0.24 12.73
N LYS A 69 13.71 -1.51 12.51
CA LYS A 69 13.76 -2.57 13.51
C LYS A 69 14.08 -3.90 12.86
N LYS A 70 15.19 -4.52 13.24
CA LYS A 70 15.69 -5.76 12.65
C LYS A 70 15.89 -5.63 11.12
N LEU A 71 14.98 -6.23 10.32
CA LEU A 71 15.03 -6.27 8.86
C LEU A 71 14.05 -5.27 8.22
N TYR A 72 13.29 -4.52 9.04
CA TYR A 72 12.22 -3.66 8.57
C TYR A 72 12.60 -2.19 8.68
N GLY A 73 12.36 -1.45 7.60
CA GLY A 73 12.36 0.01 7.57
C GLY A 73 10.93 0.53 7.62
N TYR A 74 10.73 1.58 8.39
CA TYR A 74 9.44 2.23 8.58
C TYR A 74 9.49 3.66 8.07
N ARG A 75 8.42 4.07 7.40
CA ARG A 75 8.32 5.37 6.78
C ARG A 75 6.96 5.97 7.07
N ARG A 76 6.96 7.21 7.52
CA ARG A 76 5.73 8.01 7.62
C ARG A 76 5.37 8.55 6.24
N CYS A 77 4.10 8.43 5.89
CA CYS A 77 3.49 8.97 4.68
C CYS A 77 2.47 10.02 5.08
N THR A 78 2.51 11.21 4.49
CA THR A 78 1.60 12.31 4.81
C THR A 78 1.21 13.04 3.54
N ILE A 79 -0.08 13.35 3.40
CA ILE A 79 -0.58 14.28 2.38
C ILE A 79 -1.29 15.43 3.08
N LYS A 80 -0.95 16.65 2.69
CA LYS A 80 -1.55 17.90 3.21
C LYS A 80 -2.26 18.64 2.08
N ASN A 81 -3.32 19.35 2.41
CA ASN A 81 -3.97 20.28 1.47
C ASN A 81 -3.22 21.61 1.38
N SER A 82 -3.72 22.54 0.57
CA SER A 82 -3.10 23.86 0.30
C SER A 82 -2.95 24.76 1.52
N VAL A 83 -3.69 24.50 2.60
CA VAL A 83 -3.59 25.23 3.87
C VAL A 83 -2.77 24.47 4.92
N GLY A 84 -2.09 23.40 4.56
CA GLY A 84 -1.24 22.61 5.45
C GLY A 84 -1.98 21.61 6.36
N LYS A 85 -3.30 21.46 6.21
CA LYS A 85 -4.07 20.45 6.94
C LYS A 85 -3.76 19.05 6.42
N VAL A 86 -3.47 18.11 7.32
CA VAL A 86 -3.26 16.69 6.97
C VAL A 86 -4.58 16.10 6.50
N ILE A 87 -4.58 15.52 5.29
CA ILE A 87 -5.72 14.85 4.67
C ILE A 87 -5.50 13.36 4.50
N LEU A 88 -4.25 12.88 4.55
CA LEU A 88 -3.88 11.48 4.64
C LEU A 88 -2.64 11.34 5.51
N SER A 89 -2.61 10.30 6.34
CA SER A 89 -1.42 9.95 7.13
C SER A 89 -1.35 8.45 7.37
N GLY A 90 -0.14 7.94 7.58
CA GLY A 90 0.06 6.54 7.96
C GLY A 90 1.51 6.12 7.84
N ILE A 91 1.70 4.80 7.88
CA ILE A 91 3.03 4.18 7.88
C ILE A 91 3.13 3.18 6.73
N SER A 92 4.24 3.20 6.02
CA SER A 92 4.68 2.10 5.18
C SER A 92 5.80 1.33 5.86
N THR A 93 5.82 0.03 5.65
CA THR A 93 6.88 -0.89 6.09
C THR A 93 7.51 -1.53 4.88
N ALA A 94 8.83 -1.46 4.79
CA ALA A 94 9.61 -2.10 3.75
C ALA A 94 10.65 -3.05 4.37
N MET A 95 11.15 -3.96 3.57
CA MET A 95 12.22 -4.88 3.96
C MET A 95 13.35 -4.80 2.94
N LEU A 96 14.58 -4.81 3.42
CA LEU A 96 15.75 -4.85 2.56
C LEU A 96 15.99 -6.27 2.08
N ILE A 97 16.12 -6.45 0.76
CA ILE A 97 16.35 -7.74 0.10
C ILE A 97 17.67 -7.71 -0.65
N ASP A 98 18.52 -8.70 -0.42
CA ASP A 98 19.70 -9.00 -1.23
C ASP A 98 19.20 -9.65 -2.55
N ILE A 99 19.43 -8.97 -3.67
CA ILE A 99 18.89 -9.39 -4.99
C ILE A 99 19.53 -10.69 -5.47
N GLU A 100 20.85 -10.88 -5.25
CA GLU A 100 21.55 -12.07 -5.69
C GLU A 100 21.13 -13.29 -4.88
N LYS A 101 21.10 -13.15 -3.55
CA LYS A 101 20.74 -14.24 -2.64
C LYS A 101 19.23 -14.42 -2.49
N ARG A 102 18.42 -13.48 -3.00
CA ARG A 102 16.95 -13.47 -2.92
C ARG A 102 16.41 -13.69 -1.49
N ARG A 103 17.02 -13.05 -0.51
CA ARG A 103 16.68 -13.19 0.90
C ARG A 103 16.79 -11.85 1.63
N PRO A 104 16.13 -11.71 2.80
CA PRO A 104 16.26 -10.51 3.62
C PRO A 104 17.73 -10.21 3.95
N ALA A 105 18.10 -8.95 3.80
CA ALA A 105 19.43 -8.42 4.12
C ALA A 105 19.39 -7.62 5.42
N LYS A 106 20.53 -7.63 6.13
CA LYS A 106 20.71 -6.77 7.29
C LYS A 106 20.94 -5.34 6.84
N ILE A 107 20.25 -4.40 7.45
CA ILE A 107 20.42 -2.98 7.17
C ILE A 107 21.76 -2.52 7.71
N SER A 108 22.58 -1.90 6.89
CA SER A 108 23.92 -1.45 7.25
C SER A 108 23.90 -0.09 7.97
N PRO A 109 24.95 0.25 8.76
CA PRO A 109 25.08 1.58 9.34
C PRO A 109 25.06 2.71 8.30
N GLU A 110 25.64 2.49 7.13
CA GLU A 110 25.64 3.45 6.02
C GLU A 110 24.24 3.76 5.53
N GLN A 111 23.37 2.74 5.41
CA GLN A 111 21.98 2.93 5.05
C GLN A 111 21.20 3.71 6.11
N LEU A 112 21.53 3.52 7.40
CA LEU A 112 20.96 4.33 8.47
C LEU A 112 21.34 5.79 8.34
N GLU A 113 22.62 6.05 8.08
CA GLU A 113 23.16 7.40 7.92
C GLU A 113 22.53 8.15 6.75
N ILE A 114 22.40 7.49 5.58
CA ILE A 114 21.77 8.04 4.38
C ILE A 114 20.35 8.56 4.67
N TYR A 115 19.59 7.84 5.50
CA TYR A 115 18.23 8.22 5.89
C TYR A 115 18.17 9.08 7.17
N GLY A 116 19.30 9.44 7.76
CA GLY A 116 19.37 10.22 9.00
C GLY A 116 18.86 9.46 10.24
N ILE A 117 18.83 8.14 10.20
CA ILE A 117 18.32 7.30 11.29
C ILE A 117 19.45 7.02 12.29
N GLN A 118 19.32 7.55 13.50
CA GLN A 118 20.37 7.44 14.53
C GLN A 118 20.25 6.16 15.39
N LYS A 119 19.05 5.60 15.53
CA LYS A 119 18.81 4.40 16.34
C LYS A 119 17.66 3.55 15.81
N GLU A 120 17.65 2.27 16.19
CA GLU A 120 16.50 1.40 15.96
C GLU A 120 15.27 1.87 16.77
N LEU A 121 14.08 1.54 16.26
CA LEU A 121 12.84 1.70 17.03
C LEU A 121 12.82 0.73 18.23
N ASP A 122 12.12 1.11 19.29
CA ASP A 122 12.02 0.27 20.49
C ASP A 122 11.22 -1.01 20.20
N GLU A 123 10.17 -0.91 19.38
CA GLU A 123 9.27 -2.02 19.04
C GLU A 123 9.12 -2.24 17.54
N ILE A 124 8.75 -3.48 17.16
CA ILE A 124 8.33 -3.83 15.80
C ILE A 124 6.87 -3.43 15.61
N ILE A 125 6.58 -2.70 14.53
CA ILE A 125 5.20 -2.47 14.10
C ILE A 125 4.67 -3.78 13.47
N PRO A 126 3.57 -4.35 13.97
CA PRO A 126 3.06 -5.62 13.47
C PRO A 126 2.77 -5.61 11.96
N LEU A 127 3.21 -6.65 11.25
CA LEU A 127 2.92 -6.80 9.83
C LEU A 127 1.56 -7.44 9.59
N ASP A 128 1.27 -8.55 10.24
CA ASP A 128 0.11 -9.40 9.96
C ASP A 128 -0.94 -9.32 11.08
N ASP A 129 -1.50 -8.14 11.27
CA ASP A 129 -2.56 -7.79 12.22
C ASP A 129 -3.93 -7.65 11.53
N PHE A 130 -4.22 -8.48 10.54
CA PHE A 130 -5.43 -8.45 9.72
C PHE A 130 -6.55 -9.29 10.32
N ILE A 131 -7.79 -8.81 10.17
CA ILE A 131 -8.99 -9.58 10.49
C ILE A 131 -8.97 -10.91 9.72
N LYS A 132 -9.28 -12.01 10.39
CA LYS A 132 -9.35 -13.32 9.76
C LYS A 132 -10.55 -13.38 8.82
N LEU A 133 -10.33 -13.79 7.59
CA LEU A 133 -11.40 -14.10 6.65
C LEU A 133 -11.64 -15.60 6.70
N GLU A 134 -12.79 -16.02 7.19
CA GLU A 134 -13.14 -17.44 7.33
C GLU A 134 -13.89 -17.94 6.11
N VAL A 135 -15.01 -17.29 5.77
CA VAL A 135 -15.83 -17.62 4.62
C VAL A 135 -16.00 -16.37 3.76
N PRO A 136 -15.53 -16.34 2.51
CA PRO A 136 -15.74 -15.19 1.64
C PRO A 136 -17.21 -15.12 1.19
N SER A 137 -17.79 -13.94 1.25
CA SER A 137 -19.13 -13.67 0.69
C SER A 137 -19.07 -13.37 -0.82
N ILE A 138 -17.90 -12.95 -1.30
CA ILE A 138 -17.65 -12.61 -2.71
C ILE A 138 -16.35 -13.24 -3.15
N THR A 139 -16.36 -13.86 -4.34
CA THR A 139 -15.15 -14.35 -5.00
C THR A 139 -15.09 -13.82 -6.42
N ARG A 140 -13.94 -13.26 -6.82
CA ARG A 140 -13.66 -12.77 -8.17
C ARG A 140 -12.30 -13.24 -8.64
N ALA A 141 -12.17 -13.53 -9.93
CA ALA A 141 -10.90 -13.89 -10.55
C ALA A 141 -10.55 -12.85 -11.63
N TYR A 142 -9.27 -12.45 -11.66
CA TYR A 142 -8.73 -11.49 -12.61
C TYR A 142 -7.48 -12.08 -13.26
N THR A 143 -7.41 -12.07 -14.58
CA THR A 143 -6.18 -12.36 -15.30
C THR A 143 -5.31 -11.12 -15.32
N VAL A 144 -4.07 -11.24 -14.88
CA VAL A 144 -3.10 -10.14 -14.88
C VAL A 144 -2.75 -9.78 -16.33
N ARG A 145 -3.04 -8.55 -16.70
CA ARG A 145 -2.76 -7.98 -18.03
C ARG A 145 -1.45 -7.21 -18.02
N HIS A 146 -0.85 -7.03 -19.19
CA HIS A 146 0.35 -6.23 -19.37
C HIS A 146 0.24 -4.82 -18.74
N SER A 147 -0.91 -4.16 -18.87
CA SER A 147 -1.16 -2.83 -18.28
C SER A 147 -1.17 -2.78 -16.74
N TYR A 148 -1.08 -3.92 -16.08
CA TYR A 148 -0.99 -4.00 -14.61
C TYR A 148 0.46 -4.12 -14.12
N ILE A 149 1.40 -4.34 -15.05
CA ILE A 149 2.81 -4.62 -14.76
C ILE A 149 3.58 -3.31 -14.62
N ASP A 150 4.41 -3.23 -13.59
CA ASP A 150 5.35 -2.12 -13.37
C ASP A 150 6.74 -2.38 -14.00
N SER A 151 7.65 -1.45 -13.80
CA SER A 151 9.04 -1.53 -14.31
C SER A 151 9.85 -2.71 -13.75
N ASN A 152 9.38 -3.35 -12.67
CA ASN A 152 10.00 -4.53 -12.06
C ASN A 152 9.45 -5.86 -12.63
N ASN A 153 8.61 -5.80 -13.67
CA ASN A 153 7.92 -6.94 -14.27
C ASN A 153 6.94 -7.66 -13.32
N HIS A 154 6.42 -6.95 -12.33
CA HIS A 154 5.43 -7.46 -11.39
C HIS A 154 4.15 -6.61 -11.40
N VAL A 155 3.06 -7.18 -10.91
CA VAL A 155 1.82 -6.41 -10.72
C VAL A 155 2.08 -5.23 -9.80
N ASN A 156 1.82 -4.02 -10.30
CA ASN A 156 1.91 -2.80 -9.50
C ASN A 156 1.05 -2.89 -8.24
N ASN A 157 1.60 -2.51 -7.10
CA ASN A 157 0.97 -2.62 -5.78
C ASN A 157 -0.41 -1.95 -5.72
N VAL A 158 -0.59 -0.82 -6.42
CA VAL A 158 -1.88 -0.11 -6.47
C VAL A 158 -2.95 -0.91 -7.19
N LYS A 159 -2.59 -1.77 -8.16
CA LYS A 159 -3.54 -2.61 -8.89
C LYS A 159 -4.24 -3.63 -7.98
N TYR A 160 -3.58 -4.15 -6.96
CA TYR A 160 -4.25 -5.01 -5.97
C TYR A 160 -5.36 -4.26 -5.22
N ILE A 161 -5.16 -2.97 -4.92
CA ILE A 161 -6.17 -2.13 -4.26
C ILE A 161 -7.33 -1.86 -5.21
N GLU A 162 -7.06 -1.51 -6.47
CA GLU A 162 -8.09 -1.28 -7.50
C GLU A 162 -8.94 -2.53 -7.72
N MET A 163 -8.32 -3.69 -7.96
CA MET A 163 -9.02 -4.96 -8.15
C MET A 163 -9.83 -5.37 -6.90
N ALA A 164 -9.32 -5.12 -5.70
CA ALA A 164 -10.06 -5.39 -4.46
C ALA A 164 -11.33 -4.52 -4.37
N VAL A 165 -11.24 -3.25 -4.71
CA VAL A 165 -12.40 -2.34 -4.78
C VAL A 165 -13.39 -2.82 -5.84
N ASP A 166 -12.91 -3.25 -7.01
CA ASP A 166 -13.75 -3.74 -8.12
C ASP A 166 -14.49 -5.06 -7.79
N THR A 167 -14.14 -5.75 -6.68
CA THR A 167 -14.92 -6.90 -6.22
C THR A 167 -16.25 -6.52 -5.58
N LEU A 168 -16.37 -5.27 -5.11
CA LEU A 168 -17.47 -4.81 -4.27
C LEU A 168 -18.71 -4.41 -5.10
N PRO A 169 -19.93 -4.51 -4.53
CA PRO A 169 -21.14 -4.03 -5.17
C PRO A 169 -21.10 -2.52 -5.42
N ASN A 170 -21.66 -2.08 -6.56
CA ASN A 170 -21.72 -0.66 -6.90
C ASN A 170 -22.48 0.16 -5.85
N GLU A 171 -23.53 -0.41 -5.26
CA GLU A 171 -24.34 0.23 -4.22
C GLU A 171 -23.51 0.61 -3.00
N LEU A 172 -22.49 -0.20 -2.68
CA LEU A 172 -21.54 0.10 -1.59
C LEU A 172 -20.62 1.26 -2.03
N LEU A 173 -20.09 1.18 -3.25
CA LEU A 173 -19.14 2.18 -3.77
C LEU A 173 -19.80 3.56 -3.94
N ASP A 174 -21.10 3.61 -4.21
CA ASP A 174 -21.87 4.84 -4.32
C ASP A 174 -22.15 5.50 -2.97
N GLN A 175 -22.32 4.70 -1.91
CA GLN A 175 -22.73 5.17 -0.59
C GLN A 175 -21.55 5.43 0.36
N TYR A 176 -20.42 4.78 0.16
CA TYR A 176 -19.30 4.82 1.10
C TYR A 176 -17.98 5.22 0.42
N LYS A 177 -17.08 5.83 1.20
CA LYS A 177 -15.70 6.13 0.82
C LYS A 177 -14.73 5.43 1.75
N ILE A 178 -13.60 5.01 1.21
CA ILE A 178 -12.52 4.43 2.00
C ILE A 178 -11.98 5.50 2.96
N SER A 179 -11.93 5.16 4.24
CA SER A 179 -11.29 5.99 5.29
C SER A 179 -9.96 5.44 5.76
N ASP A 180 -9.77 4.11 5.66
CA ASP A 180 -8.51 3.47 6.06
C ASP A 180 -8.15 2.39 5.04
N ILE A 181 -6.86 2.30 4.73
CA ILE A 181 -6.28 1.29 3.84
C ILE A 181 -5.19 0.56 4.61
N LYS A 182 -5.38 -0.74 4.80
CA LYS A 182 -4.33 -1.63 5.29
C LYS A 182 -4.07 -2.69 4.23
N VAL A 183 -2.83 -2.82 3.77
CA VAL A 183 -2.45 -3.83 2.78
C VAL A 183 -1.10 -4.44 3.12
N LEU A 184 -1.00 -5.77 3.00
CA LEU A 184 0.23 -6.54 3.19
C LEU A 184 0.52 -7.34 1.92
N PHE A 185 1.65 -7.05 1.29
CA PHE A 185 2.17 -7.77 0.12
C PHE A 185 3.16 -8.85 0.60
N LYS A 186 2.88 -10.11 0.28
CA LYS A 186 3.71 -11.26 0.69
C LYS A 186 4.47 -11.89 -0.46
N LYS A 187 3.88 -11.86 -1.66
CA LYS A 187 4.47 -12.41 -2.89
C LYS A 187 3.99 -11.62 -4.09
N GLU A 188 4.79 -11.63 -5.11
CA GLU A 188 4.55 -10.96 -6.38
C GLU A 188 3.76 -11.84 -7.34
N ALA A 189 3.05 -11.21 -8.28
CA ALA A 189 2.42 -11.85 -9.41
C ALA A 189 2.93 -11.23 -10.72
N SER A 190 2.96 -12.04 -11.77
CA SER A 190 3.47 -11.68 -13.10
C SER A 190 2.33 -11.64 -14.10
N GLU A 191 2.56 -11.08 -15.27
CA GLU A 191 1.64 -11.11 -16.40
C GLU A 191 1.18 -12.53 -16.70
N GLY A 192 -0.09 -12.69 -17.05
CA GLY A 192 -0.73 -13.97 -17.35
C GLY A 192 -1.18 -14.79 -16.13
N SER A 193 -0.72 -14.45 -14.91
CA SER A 193 -1.21 -15.11 -13.70
C SER A 193 -2.71 -14.84 -13.49
N THR A 194 -3.40 -15.77 -12.83
CA THR A 194 -4.77 -15.55 -12.36
C THR A 194 -4.75 -15.22 -10.87
N LEU A 195 -5.36 -14.08 -10.51
CA LEU A 195 -5.53 -13.62 -9.14
C LEU A 195 -6.96 -13.86 -8.67
N HIS A 196 -7.12 -14.63 -7.61
CA HIS A 196 -8.41 -14.93 -6.98
C HIS A 196 -8.58 -14.06 -5.74
N PHE A 197 -9.56 -13.18 -5.77
CA PHE A 197 -9.93 -12.30 -4.66
C PHE A 197 -11.09 -12.94 -3.89
N ASN A 198 -10.82 -13.31 -2.66
CA ASN A 198 -11.81 -13.73 -1.68
C ASN A 198 -12.09 -12.52 -0.78
N THR A 199 -13.34 -12.05 -0.80
CA THR A 199 -13.76 -10.81 -0.13
C THR A 199 -14.91 -11.08 0.82
N ASP A 200 -14.92 -10.40 1.97
CA ASP A 200 -16.06 -10.33 2.87
C ASP A 200 -16.34 -8.89 3.30
N ILE A 201 -17.61 -8.60 3.62
CA ILE A 201 -18.09 -7.28 4.02
C ILE A 201 -18.62 -7.39 5.44
N ILE A 202 -17.93 -6.75 6.38
CA ILE A 202 -18.28 -6.72 7.79
C ILE A 202 -18.91 -5.37 8.10
N ARG A 203 -20.20 -5.34 8.45
CA ARG A 203 -20.89 -4.10 8.84
C ARG A 203 -20.74 -3.87 10.34
N ASN A 204 -20.13 -2.74 10.72
CA ASN A 204 -20.04 -2.33 12.10
C ASN A 204 -21.33 -1.63 12.55
N ASN A 205 -21.86 -0.74 11.70
CA ASN A 205 -23.11 0.00 11.89
C ASN A 205 -23.59 0.54 10.52
N GLU A 206 -24.57 1.43 10.51
CA GLU A 206 -25.11 2.02 9.26
C GLU A 206 -24.14 2.97 8.56
N ASP A 207 -23.20 3.56 9.30
CA ASP A 207 -22.26 4.58 8.79
C ASP A 207 -20.86 4.04 8.50
N GLU A 208 -20.52 2.87 9.04
CA GLU A 208 -19.18 2.30 8.91
C GLU A 208 -19.22 0.80 8.60
N LEU A 209 -18.36 0.39 7.67
CA LEU A 209 -18.13 -1.02 7.37
C LEU A 209 -16.64 -1.28 7.11
N ILE A 210 -16.27 -2.55 7.16
CA ILE A 210 -14.94 -3.03 6.82
C ILE A 210 -15.06 -4.05 5.70
N THR A 211 -14.20 -3.95 4.69
CA THR A 211 -14.04 -5.02 3.69
C THR A 211 -12.71 -5.70 3.90
N VAL A 212 -12.73 -7.02 3.89
CA VAL A 212 -11.56 -7.87 4.09
C VAL A 212 -11.31 -8.66 2.82
N HIS A 213 -10.10 -8.58 2.28
CA HIS A 213 -9.75 -9.25 1.03
C HIS A 213 -8.51 -10.14 1.22
N ARG A 214 -8.54 -11.32 0.62
CA ARG A 214 -7.41 -12.25 0.50
C ARG A 214 -7.20 -12.58 -0.95
N VAL A 215 -6.01 -12.30 -1.44
CA VAL A 215 -5.65 -12.51 -2.85
C VAL A 215 -4.76 -13.74 -2.94
N PHE A 216 -5.17 -14.67 -3.76
CA PHE A 216 -4.43 -15.89 -4.06
C PHE A 216 -3.98 -15.85 -5.52
N LYS A 217 -2.83 -16.44 -5.82
CA LYS A 217 -2.31 -16.57 -7.17
C LYS A 217 -2.44 -18.02 -7.61
N ASP A 218 -3.12 -18.24 -8.72
CA ASP A 218 -3.29 -19.58 -9.29
C ASP A 218 -3.72 -20.60 -8.21
N GLU A 219 -3.07 -21.76 -8.10
CA GLU A 219 -3.37 -22.81 -7.13
C GLU A 219 -2.63 -22.65 -5.77
N VAL A 220 -2.06 -21.48 -5.49
CA VAL A 220 -1.33 -21.24 -4.22
C VAL A 220 -2.29 -21.18 -3.05
N GLN A 221 -2.14 -22.08 -2.08
CA GLN A 221 -3.03 -22.20 -0.91
C GLN A 221 -2.94 -21.01 0.08
N LYS A 222 -1.84 -20.25 0.07
CA LYS A 222 -1.66 -19.10 0.99
C LYS A 222 -1.85 -17.79 0.24
N PRO A 223 -2.54 -16.79 0.82
CA PRO A 223 -2.71 -15.51 0.17
C PRO A 223 -1.37 -14.83 -0.07
N ILE A 224 -1.20 -14.32 -1.28
CA ILE A 224 -0.04 -13.51 -1.68
C ILE A 224 -0.20 -12.05 -1.25
N THR A 225 -1.44 -11.58 -1.09
CA THR A 225 -1.75 -10.23 -0.61
C THR A 225 -2.95 -10.27 0.33
N LYS A 226 -2.92 -9.49 1.40
CA LYS A 226 -4.05 -9.25 2.30
C LYS A 226 -4.40 -7.78 2.25
N LEU A 227 -5.69 -7.45 2.11
CA LEU A 227 -6.16 -6.07 2.19
C LEU A 227 -7.33 -5.98 3.18
N GLU A 228 -7.45 -4.83 3.79
CA GLU A 228 -8.51 -4.46 4.70
C GLU A 228 -8.79 -2.98 4.52
N PHE A 229 -10.04 -2.64 4.19
CA PHE A 229 -10.45 -1.24 4.03
C PHE A 229 -11.55 -0.93 5.04
N LYS A 230 -11.42 0.21 5.73
CA LYS A 230 -12.54 0.79 6.45
C LYS A 230 -13.23 1.80 5.54
N TRP A 231 -14.53 1.84 5.62
CA TRP A 231 -15.38 2.68 4.81
C TRP A 231 -16.28 3.52 5.71
N LYS A 232 -16.49 4.76 5.31
CA LYS A 232 -17.44 5.67 5.94
C LYS A 232 -18.47 6.11 4.92
N LYS A 233 -19.72 6.20 5.39
CA LYS A 233 -20.83 6.68 4.57
C LYS A 233 -20.54 8.08 4.06
N ASN A 234 -20.90 8.34 2.82
CA ASN A 234 -20.81 9.67 2.24
C ASN A 234 -21.74 10.62 3.00
N SER A 235 -21.21 11.74 3.49
CA SER A 235 -21.99 12.84 4.05
C SER A 235 -22.67 13.64 2.97
#